data_0d3fceb45f03429c60ca7cb839d6df0b
#
_entry.id   0d3fceb45f03429c60ca7cb839d6df0b
#
_cell.length_a   1.000
_cell.length_b   1.000
_cell.length_c   1.000
_cell.angle_alpha   90.00
_cell.angle_beta   90.00
_cell.angle_gamma   90.00
#
_symmetry.space_group_name_H-M   'P 1'
#
loop_
_entity.id
_entity.type
_entity.pdbx_description
1 polymer ?
#
loop_
_entity_poly.entity_id
_entity_poly.type
_entity_poly.pdbx_seq_one_letter_code
_entity_poly.pdbx_strand_id
1 'polypeptide(L)'
;MHYVAIATFSRDLLTVKEIVSRRRSYSYPAGFKDVQSYLDAQGGRAVIHFETDTAESVLRYTADWPELTFDIFPVVPAETAWVTYMEIKH
;
A
#
# COMPACT_ATOMS: atom_id res chain seq x y z
N MET A 1 -12.97 1.88 -1.00
CA MET A 1 -12.27 1.32 -2.16
C MET A 1 -10.96 0.70 -1.71
N HIS A 2 -10.60 -0.43 -2.27
CA HIS A 2 -9.38 -1.15 -1.92
C HIS A 2 -8.22 -0.72 -2.81
N TYR A 3 -7.05 -0.59 -2.19
CA TYR A 3 -5.82 -0.23 -2.88
C TYR A 3 -4.69 -1.16 -2.47
N VAL A 4 -3.75 -1.33 -3.38
CA VAL A 4 -2.46 -1.93 -3.09
C VAL A 4 -1.39 -0.89 -3.41
N ALA A 5 -0.48 -0.71 -2.48
CA ALA A 5 0.71 0.11 -2.66
C ALA A 5 1.94 -0.79 -2.65
N ILE A 6 2.77 -0.66 -3.67
CA ILE A 6 4.08 -1.29 -3.68
C ILE A 6 5.08 -0.17 -3.43
N ALA A 7 5.74 -0.23 -2.29
CA ALA A 7 6.75 0.74 -1.89
C ALA A 7 8.14 0.15 -2.12
N THR A 8 8.97 0.85 -2.88
CA THR A 8 10.34 0.43 -3.17
C THR A 8 11.31 1.35 -2.45
N PHE A 9 12.33 0.77 -1.85
CA PHE A 9 13.33 1.49 -1.09
C PHE A 9 14.69 0.81 -1.19
N SER A 10 15.76 1.52 -0.75
CA SER A 10 17.11 0.98 -0.75
C SER A 10 17.22 -0.22 0.18
N ARG A 11 17.99 -1.23 -0.24
CA ARG A 11 18.32 -2.39 0.60
C ARG A 11 19.42 -2.10 1.61
N ASP A 12 19.96 -0.89 1.61
CA ASP A 12 20.96 -0.48 2.59
C ASP A 12 20.43 -0.69 4.01
N LEU A 13 21.23 -1.34 4.85
CA LEU A 13 20.79 -1.73 6.18
C LEU A 13 20.38 -0.54 7.06
N LEU A 14 21.10 0.57 6.96
CA LEU A 14 20.77 1.76 7.75
C LEU A 14 19.42 2.34 7.31
N THR A 15 19.19 2.40 6.00
CA THR A 15 17.92 2.86 5.44
C THR A 15 16.77 1.97 5.88
N VAL A 16 16.95 0.65 5.80
CA VAL A 16 15.92 -0.32 6.21
C VAL A 16 15.60 -0.17 7.69
N LYS A 17 16.61 -0.03 8.55
CA LYS A 17 16.40 0.16 9.98
C LYS A 17 15.63 1.44 10.28
N GLU A 18 15.95 2.52 9.59
CA GLU A 18 15.26 3.79 9.74
C GLU A 18 13.79 3.70 9.34
N ILE A 19 13.52 3.09 8.20
CA ILE A 19 12.15 2.87 7.72
C ILE A 19 11.35 2.04 8.71
N VAL A 20 11.90 0.93 9.18
CA VAL A 20 11.24 0.05 10.15
C VAL A 20 10.97 0.79 11.45
N SER A 21 11.94 1.57 11.94
CA SER A 21 11.79 2.36 13.16
C SER A 21 10.66 3.38 13.05
N ARG A 22 10.61 4.13 11.94
CA ARG A 22 9.55 5.11 11.71
C ARG A 22 8.19 4.45 11.56
N ARG A 23 8.13 3.30 10.91
CA ARG A 23 6.88 2.59 10.70
C ARG A 23 6.23 2.15 12.02
N ARG A 24 7.02 1.79 13.01
CA ARG A 24 6.49 1.36 14.31
C ARG A 24 5.64 2.41 15.00
N SER A 25 5.97 3.68 14.80
CA SER A 25 5.26 4.81 15.40
C SER A 25 4.36 5.55 14.40
N TYR A 26 4.29 5.06 13.17
CA TYR A 26 3.52 5.73 12.13
C TYR A 26 2.02 5.51 12.31
N SER A 27 1.27 6.60 12.22
CA SER A 27 -0.19 6.57 12.17
C SER A 27 -0.65 6.85 10.75
N TYR A 28 -1.37 5.90 10.17
CA TYR A 28 -1.92 6.08 8.82
C TYR A 28 -2.90 7.24 8.79
N PRO A 29 -3.06 7.91 7.63
CA PRO A 29 -4.03 8.99 7.50
C PRO A 29 -5.44 8.58 7.91
N ALA A 30 -6.22 9.54 8.38
CA ALA A 30 -7.62 9.30 8.72
C ALA A 30 -8.35 8.74 7.50
N GLY A 31 -9.21 7.76 7.74
CA GLY A 31 -9.96 7.09 6.68
C GLY A 31 -9.33 5.82 6.14
N PHE A 32 -8.08 5.53 6.49
CA PHE A 32 -7.47 4.23 6.18
C PHE A 32 -8.09 3.15 7.06
N LYS A 33 -8.48 2.04 6.43
CA LYS A 33 -9.08 0.88 7.10
C LYS A 33 -8.38 -0.40 6.66
N ASP A 34 -8.38 -1.38 7.54
CA ASP A 34 -7.94 -2.75 7.23
C ASP A 34 -6.55 -2.80 6.58
N VAL A 35 -5.63 -2.03 7.14
CA VAL A 35 -4.27 -1.96 6.62
C VAL A 35 -3.54 -3.27 6.90
N GLN A 36 -3.04 -3.89 5.84
CA GLN A 36 -2.18 -5.06 5.91
C GLN A 36 -0.88 -4.75 5.18
N SER A 37 0.22 -5.17 5.74
CA SER A 37 1.53 -4.80 5.25
C SER A 37 2.45 -6.03 5.25
N TYR A 38 3.16 -6.20 4.15
CA TYR A 38 4.09 -7.32 3.96
C TYR A 38 5.41 -6.76 3.44
N LEU A 39 6.50 -7.32 3.93
CA LEU A 39 7.82 -7.01 3.39
C LEU A 39 8.25 -8.11 2.43
N ASP A 40 8.88 -7.71 1.31
CA ASP A 40 9.52 -8.65 0.42
C ASP A 40 10.64 -9.36 1.18
N ALA A 41 10.62 -10.70 1.20
CA ALA A 41 11.63 -11.49 1.90
C ALA A 41 13.05 -11.24 1.39
N GLN A 42 13.18 -10.75 0.15
CA GLN A 42 14.47 -10.38 -0.43
C GLN A 42 14.86 -8.93 -0.11
N GLY A 43 13.98 -8.17 0.54
CA GLY A 43 14.19 -6.77 0.88
C GLY A 43 13.91 -5.83 -0.29
N GLY A 44 13.93 -4.53 0.00
CA GLY A 44 13.77 -3.48 -1.00
C GLY A 44 12.36 -3.14 -1.42
N ARG A 45 11.36 -3.91 -0.99
CA ARG A 45 9.94 -3.63 -1.27
C ARG A 45 9.06 -3.95 -0.10
N ALA A 46 7.98 -3.19 0.03
CA ALA A 46 6.86 -3.50 0.90
C ALA A 46 5.58 -3.49 0.07
N VAL A 47 4.65 -4.36 0.40
CA VAL A 47 3.34 -4.40 -0.22
C VAL A 47 2.33 -4.07 0.86
N ILE A 48 1.53 -3.03 0.64
CA ILE A 48 0.56 -2.55 1.61
C ILE A 48 -0.82 -2.61 0.98
N HIS A 49 -1.73 -3.32 1.60
CA HIS A 49 -3.14 -3.31 1.25
C HIS A 49 -3.90 -2.43 2.23
N PHE A 50 -4.76 -1.56 1.73
CA PHE A 50 -5.60 -0.72 2.58
C PHE A 50 -6.89 -0.38 1.86
N GLU A 51 -7.85 0.08 2.64
CA GLU A 51 -9.12 0.58 2.14
C GLU A 51 -9.27 2.04 2.52
N THR A 52 -9.69 2.88 1.58
CA THR A 52 -10.04 4.27 1.83
C THR A 52 -11.04 4.76 0.80
N ASP A 53 -11.84 5.76 1.19
CA ASP A 53 -12.83 6.36 0.31
C ASP A 53 -12.33 7.63 -0.38
N THR A 54 -11.14 8.12 -0.03
CA THR A 54 -10.65 9.40 -0.55
C THR A 54 -9.26 9.28 -1.15
N ALA A 55 -9.09 9.88 -2.33
CA ALA A 55 -7.78 9.99 -2.97
C ALA A 55 -6.84 10.90 -2.16
N GLU A 56 -7.38 11.86 -1.42
CA GLU A 56 -6.61 12.74 -0.56
C GLU A 56 -5.84 11.97 0.51
N SER A 57 -6.46 10.95 1.11
CA SER A 57 -5.78 10.10 2.10
C SER A 57 -4.59 9.37 1.48
N VAL A 58 -4.69 8.94 0.23
CA VAL A 58 -3.59 8.31 -0.50
C VAL A 58 -2.44 9.28 -0.70
N LEU A 59 -2.75 10.53 -1.09
CA LEU A 59 -1.73 11.57 -1.25
C LEU A 59 -1.01 11.87 0.08
N ARG A 60 -1.75 11.95 1.17
CA ARG A 60 -1.17 12.18 2.49
C ARG A 60 -0.23 11.05 2.88
N TYR A 61 -0.64 9.82 2.61
CA TYR A 61 0.19 8.65 2.89
C TYR A 61 1.52 8.72 2.13
N THR A 62 1.49 8.96 0.83
CA THR A 62 2.71 9.03 0.02
C THR A 62 3.60 10.22 0.42
N ALA A 63 2.99 11.35 0.80
CA ALA A 63 3.73 12.54 1.24
C ALA A 63 4.48 12.31 2.55
N ASP A 64 3.97 11.43 3.43
CA ASP A 64 4.62 11.08 4.69
C ASP A 64 5.89 10.23 4.49
N TRP A 65 6.07 9.66 3.30
CA TRP A 65 7.18 8.76 2.99
C TRP A 65 7.91 9.17 1.71
N PRO A 66 8.51 10.37 1.70
CA PRO A 66 9.13 10.89 0.47
C PRO A 66 10.34 10.08 -0.01
N GLU A 67 10.98 9.31 0.86
CA GLU A 67 12.10 8.45 0.51
C GLU A 67 11.70 7.15 -0.17
N LEU A 68 10.42 6.82 -0.18
CA LEU A 68 9.92 5.61 -0.84
C LEU A 68 9.41 5.95 -2.23
N THR A 69 9.60 5.03 -3.15
CA THR A 69 8.95 5.08 -4.46
C THR A 69 7.71 4.19 -4.41
N PHE A 70 6.56 4.78 -4.68
CA PHE A 70 5.28 4.08 -4.62
C PHE A 70 4.72 3.78 -6.01
N ASP A 71 4.16 2.59 -6.14
CA ASP A 71 3.23 2.24 -7.21
C ASP A 71 1.93 1.86 -6.52
N ILE A 72 0.89 2.67 -6.69
CA ILE A 72 -0.39 2.50 -6.01
C ILE A 72 -1.50 2.36 -7.04
N PHE A 73 -2.29 1.33 -6.89
CA PHE A 73 -3.39 1.07 -7.79
C PHE A 73 -4.61 0.51 -7.05
N PRO A 74 -5.82 0.80 -7.57
CA PRO A 74 -7.03 0.23 -7.00
C PRO A 74 -7.11 -1.26 -7.32
N VAL A 75 -7.65 -2.02 -6.38
CA VAL A 75 -7.86 -3.45 -6.57
C VAL A 75 -9.28 -3.82 -6.19
N VAL A 76 -9.74 -4.92 -6.72
CA VAL A 76 -11.04 -5.50 -6.40
C VAL A 76 -10.79 -6.89 -5.84
N PRO A 77 -11.50 -7.31 -4.77
CA PRO A 77 -11.40 -8.70 -4.33
C PRO A 77 -11.62 -9.65 -5.51
N ALA A 78 -10.79 -10.69 -5.57
CA ALA A 78 -10.81 -11.61 -6.71
C ALA A 78 -12.21 -12.19 -6.97
N GLU A 79 -12.94 -12.51 -5.91
CA GLU A 79 -14.30 -13.04 -6.03
C GLU A 79 -15.25 -12.03 -6.67
N THR A 80 -15.16 -10.76 -6.28
CA THR A 80 -15.97 -9.68 -6.87
C THR A 80 -15.64 -9.50 -8.35
N ALA A 81 -14.35 -9.48 -8.69
CA ALA A 81 -13.92 -9.35 -10.07
C ALA A 81 -14.40 -10.54 -10.91
N TRP A 82 -14.31 -11.74 -10.37
CA TRP A 82 -14.76 -12.96 -11.03
C TRP A 82 -16.25 -12.86 -11.39
N VAL A 83 -17.08 -12.51 -10.42
CA VAL A 83 -18.54 -12.36 -10.64
C VAL A 83 -18.81 -11.30 -11.70
N THR A 84 -18.13 -10.16 -11.62
CA THR A 84 -18.28 -9.06 -12.57
C THR A 84 -17.96 -9.53 -14.00
N TYR A 85 -16.85 -10.24 -14.18
CA TYR A 85 -16.49 -10.76 -15.51
C TYR A 85 -17.51 -11.76 -16.03
N MET A 86 -18.07 -12.60 -15.17
CA MET A 86 -19.09 -13.56 -15.58
C MET A 86 -20.39 -12.90 -16.01
N GLU A 87 -20.67 -11.69 -15.52
CA GLU A 87 -21.86 -10.92 -15.89
C GLU A 87 -21.69 -10.11 -17.17
N ILE A 88 -20.45 -9.88 -17.61
CA ILE A 88 -20.19 -9.14 -18.85
C ILE A 88 -20.65 -9.99 -20.04
N LYS A 89 -21.54 -9.42 -20.85
CA LYS A 89 -22.04 -10.06 -22.08
C LYS A 89 -21.32 -9.45 -23.28
N HIS A 90 -21.00 -10.28 -24.20
CA HIS A 90 -20.31 -9.90 -25.44
C HIS A 90 -21.25 -9.72 -26.60
#